data_7812f1bcc57eee4769b6d95c031dbd6a
#
_entry.id   7812f1bcc57eee4769b6d95c031dbd6a
#
_cell.length_a   1.000
_cell.length_b   1.000
_cell.length_c   1.000
_cell.angle_alpha   90.00
_cell.angle_beta   90.00
_cell.angle_gamma   90.00
#
_symmetry.space_group_name_H-M   'P 1'
#
loop_
_entity.id
_entity.type
_entity.pdbx_description
1 polymer ?
#
loop_
_entity_poly.entity_id
_entity_poly.type
_entity_poly.pdbx_seq_one_letter_code
_entity_poly.pdbx_strand_id
1 'polypeptide(L)'
;MALVPLRLLLDHAAENGYGIPAFNVNNLEQVQSIMEAAYETDSPVILQASRGARQYAGENFLRHLILAAVETYPDIPVVMHQDHGNSPATCFGAAANGFTSVMMDGSLMADAKTPASYEYNVAVTKEVVDVAHAIGVSVEGELGCLGSLETGMGEAEDGHGFEGKLDHSQLLTDPAEAADFVAKTKVDALAIAIGTSHGAYKFTRKPTGEVLAISRIAEIHKAIPNTHLVMHGSSSVPQEWLDMINKYGGAIPETYGVPVEEIQEGIRNGVRKVNIDTDNRLAFTAAVREAAFKDPANFDPRHFNKPARAYMKQVCLDRYQQFWCAGNASKIKQRDINYYAGLYAKGELDPKTAVAA
;
A
#
# COMPACT_ATOMS: atom_id res chain seq x y z
N MET A 1 -16.58 -16.20 2.21
CA MET A 1 -16.63 -14.86 1.57
C MET A 1 -15.20 -14.45 1.25
N ALA A 2 -14.94 -14.02 0.04
CA ALA A 2 -13.59 -13.64 -0.39
C ALA A 2 -13.04 -12.36 0.27
N LEU A 3 -13.90 -11.57 0.94
CA LEU A 3 -13.48 -10.37 1.69
C LEU A 3 -12.93 -10.77 3.07
N VAL A 4 -11.64 -10.49 3.28
CA VAL A 4 -10.88 -10.95 4.46
C VAL A 4 -10.12 -9.80 5.12
N PRO A 5 -9.75 -9.89 6.42
CA PRO A 5 -8.91 -8.88 7.07
C PRO A 5 -7.46 -8.94 6.56
N LEU A 6 -6.76 -7.80 6.63
CA LEU A 6 -5.37 -7.67 6.19
C LEU A 6 -4.44 -8.64 6.95
N ARG A 7 -4.64 -8.78 8.24
CA ARG A 7 -3.84 -9.65 9.09
C ARG A 7 -3.76 -11.09 8.56
N LEU A 8 -4.88 -11.63 8.04
CA LEU A 8 -4.89 -12.97 7.44
C LEU A 8 -3.89 -13.11 6.31
N LEU A 9 -3.89 -12.14 5.38
CA LEU A 9 -3.01 -12.20 4.22
C LEU A 9 -1.55 -12.01 4.61
N LEU A 10 -1.27 -11.10 5.53
CA LEU A 10 0.09 -10.80 5.96
C LEU A 10 0.71 -11.92 6.80
N ASP A 11 -0.08 -12.58 7.67
CA ASP A 11 0.36 -13.78 8.40
C ASP A 11 0.75 -14.88 7.42
N HIS A 12 -0.10 -15.19 6.42
CA HIS A 12 0.21 -16.18 5.39
C HIS A 12 1.43 -15.80 4.56
N ALA A 13 1.58 -14.53 4.22
CA ALA A 13 2.75 -14.02 3.50
C ALA A 13 4.04 -14.20 4.32
N ALA A 14 3.99 -13.95 5.63
CA ALA A 14 5.11 -14.11 6.54
C ALA A 14 5.52 -15.59 6.69
N GLU A 15 4.53 -16.48 6.83
CA GLU A 15 4.77 -17.93 6.95
C GLU A 15 5.35 -18.55 5.68
N ASN A 16 5.05 -17.97 4.50
CA ASN A 16 5.45 -18.51 3.20
C ASN A 16 6.52 -17.66 2.48
N GLY A 17 7.03 -16.59 3.10
CA GLY A 17 8.19 -15.82 2.63
C GLY A 17 7.96 -14.99 1.38
N TYR A 18 6.76 -14.41 1.18
CA TYR A 18 6.45 -13.53 0.05
C TYR A 18 5.93 -12.15 0.49
N GLY A 19 5.89 -11.21 -0.45
CA GLY A 19 5.26 -9.89 -0.26
C GLY A 19 3.99 -9.77 -1.09
N ILE A 20 3.03 -8.98 -0.62
CA ILE A 20 1.76 -8.73 -1.32
C ILE A 20 1.78 -7.31 -1.86
N PRO A 21 1.65 -7.12 -3.18
CA PRO A 21 1.44 -5.78 -3.73
C PRO A 21 0.06 -5.27 -3.29
N ALA A 22 0.03 -4.06 -2.70
CA ALA A 22 -1.18 -3.35 -2.38
C ALA A 22 -1.42 -2.28 -3.45
N PHE A 23 -2.46 -2.46 -4.23
CA PHE A 23 -2.74 -1.63 -5.39
C PHE A 23 -3.81 -0.58 -5.08
N ASN A 24 -3.49 0.69 -5.36
CA ASN A 24 -4.44 1.78 -5.23
C ASN A 24 -5.48 1.73 -6.35
N VAL A 25 -6.74 2.02 -6.01
CA VAL A 25 -7.89 2.00 -6.92
C VAL A 25 -8.71 3.28 -6.83
N ASN A 26 -9.10 3.80 -8.00
CA ASN A 26 -9.90 5.00 -8.15
C ASN A 26 -11.12 4.79 -9.08
N ASN A 27 -11.10 3.76 -9.92
CA ASN A 27 -12.12 3.52 -10.95
C ASN A 27 -12.31 2.04 -11.27
N LEU A 28 -13.27 1.74 -12.15
CA LEU A 28 -13.65 0.40 -12.58
C LEU A 28 -12.49 -0.36 -13.23
N GLU A 29 -11.79 0.29 -14.17
CA GLU A 29 -10.77 -0.35 -14.99
C GLU A 29 -9.58 -0.81 -14.16
N GLN A 30 -9.22 -0.03 -13.13
CA GLN A 30 -8.15 -0.40 -12.20
C GLN A 30 -8.53 -1.64 -11.38
N VAL A 31 -9.74 -1.67 -10.80
CA VAL A 31 -10.22 -2.84 -10.06
C VAL A 31 -10.22 -4.08 -10.94
N GLN A 32 -10.71 -3.97 -12.19
CA GLN A 32 -10.74 -5.09 -13.13
C GLN A 32 -9.34 -5.57 -13.51
N SER A 33 -8.39 -4.66 -13.77
CA SER A 33 -7.00 -5.01 -14.12
C SER A 33 -6.32 -5.82 -13.01
N ILE A 34 -6.46 -5.36 -11.77
CA ILE A 34 -5.86 -5.99 -10.61
C ILE A 34 -6.45 -7.40 -10.38
N MET A 35 -7.78 -7.50 -10.42
CA MET A 35 -8.47 -8.76 -10.15
C MET A 35 -8.25 -9.81 -11.23
N GLU A 36 -8.19 -9.40 -12.51
CA GLU A 36 -7.84 -10.31 -13.60
C GLU A 36 -6.41 -10.83 -13.48
N ALA A 37 -5.46 -9.95 -13.13
CA ALA A 37 -4.08 -10.36 -12.89
C ALA A 37 -3.98 -11.31 -11.69
N ALA A 38 -4.70 -11.03 -10.61
CA ALA A 38 -4.75 -11.88 -9.43
C ALA A 38 -5.32 -13.27 -9.72
N TYR A 39 -6.41 -13.33 -10.48
CA TYR A 39 -7.04 -14.58 -10.89
C TYR A 39 -6.12 -15.42 -11.77
N GLU A 40 -5.44 -14.81 -12.77
CA GLU A 40 -4.49 -15.50 -13.64
C GLU A 40 -3.27 -16.03 -12.92
N THR A 41 -2.84 -15.37 -11.84
CA THR A 41 -1.64 -15.74 -11.08
C THR A 41 -1.94 -16.49 -9.78
N ASP A 42 -3.20 -16.76 -9.46
CA ASP A 42 -3.61 -17.31 -8.16
C ASP A 42 -3.03 -16.50 -6.99
N SER A 43 -3.22 -15.18 -7.01
CA SER A 43 -2.65 -14.26 -6.01
C SER A 43 -3.69 -13.70 -5.06
N PRO A 44 -3.41 -13.61 -3.74
CA PRO A 44 -4.24 -12.82 -2.82
C PRO A 44 -4.12 -11.33 -3.14
N VAL A 45 -5.16 -10.54 -2.82
CA VAL A 45 -5.29 -9.16 -3.27
C VAL A 45 -5.48 -8.19 -2.11
N ILE A 46 -4.77 -7.07 -2.14
CA ILE A 46 -5.07 -5.88 -1.36
C ILE A 46 -5.51 -4.78 -2.32
N LEU A 47 -6.82 -4.47 -2.33
CA LEU A 47 -7.35 -3.28 -3.00
C LEU A 47 -7.37 -2.15 -2.00
N GLN A 48 -6.57 -1.12 -2.23
CA GLN A 48 -6.48 0.00 -1.29
C GLN A 48 -7.02 1.29 -1.90
N ALA A 49 -7.71 2.06 -1.06
CA ALA A 49 -8.30 3.33 -1.42
C ALA A 49 -7.88 4.41 -0.44
N SER A 50 -7.15 5.41 -0.93
CA SER A 50 -6.84 6.60 -0.15
C SER A 50 -8.11 7.42 0.14
N ARG A 51 -8.02 8.35 1.09
CA ARG A 51 -9.08 9.33 1.33
C ARG A 51 -9.41 10.09 0.05
N GLY A 52 -8.38 10.49 -0.73
CA GLY A 52 -8.55 11.18 -2.01
C GLY A 52 -9.27 10.33 -3.05
N ALA A 53 -8.92 9.04 -3.16
CA ALA A 53 -9.59 8.09 -4.05
C ALA A 53 -11.08 7.93 -3.70
N ARG A 54 -11.40 7.80 -2.41
CA ARG A 54 -12.79 7.68 -1.92
C ARG A 54 -13.60 8.95 -2.20
N GLN A 55 -12.99 10.14 -2.06
CA GLN A 55 -13.64 11.41 -2.40
C GLN A 55 -13.86 11.56 -3.91
N TYR A 56 -12.86 11.18 -4.73
CA TYR A 56 -12.93 11.25 -6.19
C TYR A 56 -14.00 10.33 -6.76
N ALA A 57 -13.95 9.05 -6.41
CA ALA A 57 -14.88 8.04 -6.93
C ALA A 57 -16.29 8.13 -6.31
N GLY A 58 -16.39 8.68 -5.10
CA GLY A 58 -17.56 8.58 -4.25
C GLY A 58 -17.57 7.27 -3.44
N GLU A 59 -17.74 7.37 -2.14
CA GLU A 59 -17.61 6.24 -1.19
C GLU A 59 -18.43 5.01 -1.59
N ASN A 60 -19.70 5.21 -1.91
CA ASN A 60 -20.60 4.12 -2.28
C ASN A 60 -20.18 3.47 -3.60
N PHE A 61 -19.77 4.25 -4.59
CA PHE A 61 -19.33 3.72 -5.89
C PHE A 61 -18.09 2.86 -5.72
N LEU A 62 -17.06 3.37 -5.04
CA LEU A 62 -15.80 2.64 -4.86
C LEU A 62 -15.99 1.38 -4.03
N ARG A 63 -16.76 1.47 -2.94
CA ARG A 63 -17.15 0.31 -2.13
C ARG A 63 -17.82 -0.77 -2.98
N HIS A 64 -18.82 -0.40 -3.78
CA HIS A 64 -19.55 -1.37 -4.60
C HIS A 64 -18.73 -1.92 -5.77
N LEU A 65 -17.78 -1.17 -6.32
CA LEU A 65 -16.81 -1.69 -7.28
C LEU A 65 -15.95 -2.81 -6.67
N ILE A 66 -15.45 -2.61 -5.46
CA ILE A 66 -14.66 -3.62 -4.75
C ILE A 66 -15.54 -4.82 -4.38
N LEU A 67 -16.76 -4.61 -3.91
CA LEU A 67 -17.68 -5.71 -3.61
C LEU A 67 -18.06 -6.51 -4.87
N ALA A 68 -18.27 -5.85 -6.00
CA ALA A 68 -18.51 -6.52 -7.27
C ALA A 68 -17.31 -7.39 -7.71
N ALA A 69 -16.08 -6.93 -7.44
CA ALA A 69 -14.88 -7.73 -7.66
C ALA A 69 -14.84 -8.98 -6.76
N VAL A 70 -15.16 -8.84 -5.47
CA VAL A 70 -15.25 -9.96 -4.51
C VAL A 70 -16.31 -10.99 -4.94
N GLU A 71 -17.46 -10.53 -5.45
CA GLU A 71 -18.53 -11.41 -5.96
C GLU A 71 -18.12 -12.11 -7.26
N THR A 72 -17.37 -11.42 -8.13
CA THR A 72 -16.93 -11.96 -9.42
C THR A 72 -15.82 -13.02 -9.26
N TYR A 73 -14.97 -12.86 -8.25
CA TYR A 73 -13.81 -13.73 -7.99
C TYR A 73 -13.88 -14.32 -6.57
N PRO A 74 -14.85 -15.20 -6.27
CA PRO A 74 -15.12 -15.66 -4.90
C PRO A 74 -14.00 -16.52 -4.28
N ASP A 75 -13.12 -17.06 -5.11
CA ASP A 75 -11.98 -17.89 -4.67
C ASP A 75 -10.73 -17.07 -4.36
N ILE A 76 -10.68 -15.81 -4.80
CA ILE A 76 -9.54 -14.93 -4.54
C ILE A 76 -9.77 -14.17 -3.22
N PRO A 77 -8.95 -14.36 -2.18
CA PRO A 77 -9.07 -13.58 -0.95
C PRO A 77 -8.68 -12.12 -1.19
N VAL A 78 -9.60 -11.21 -0.88
CA VAL A 78 -9.47 -9.76 -1.11
C VAL A 78 -9.53 -9.01 0.21
N VAL A 79 -8.60 -8.10 0.43
CA VAL A 79 -8.65 -7.07 1.48
C VAL A 79 -9.14 -5.77 0.88
N MET A 80 -10.14 -5.17 1.49
CA MET A 80 -10.54 -3.78 1.21
C MET A 80 -9.89 -2.89 2.26
N HIS A 81 -8.86 -2.14 1.85
CA HIS A 81 -7.98 -1.37 2.73
C HIS A 81 -8.16 0.14 2.57
N GLN A 82 -8.36 0.86 3.68
CA GLN A 82 -8.27 2.32 3.71
C GLN A 82 -6.80 2.72 3.85
N ASP A 83 -6.26 3.35 2.82
CA ASP A 83 -4.90 3.84 2.74
C ASP A 83 -4.82 5.29 3.21
N HIS A 84 -3.86 5.63 4.09
CA HIS A 84 -3.64 6.96 4.68
C HIS A 84 -4.90 7.62 5.28
N GLY A 85 -5.41 7.07 6.36
CA GLY A 85 -6.42 7.74 7.19
C GLY A 85 -5.79 8.86 8.02
N ASN A 86 -6.20 10.10 7.79
CA ASN A 86 -5.65 11.29 8.46
C ASN A 86 -6.24 11.56 9.87
N SER A 87 -7.20 10.77 10.28
CA SER A 87 -7.86 10.90 11.58
C SER A 87 -8.61 9.61 11.96
N PRO A 88 -8.87 9.37 13.24
CA PRO A 88 -9.72 8.27 13.68
C PRO A 88 -11.08 8.25 12.98
N ALA A 89 -11.70 9.41 12.77
CA ALA A 89 -12.99 9.51 12.09
C ALA A 89 -12.93 8.97 10.64
N THR A 90 -11.84 9.20 9.89
CA THR A 90 -11.65 8.65 8.55
C THR A 90 -11.57 7.12 8.58
N CYS A 91 -10.84 6.56 9.54
CA CYS A 91 -10.71 5.11 9.73
C CYS A 91 -12.04 4.47 10.15
N PHE A 92 -12.76 5.08 11.09
CA PHE A 92 -14.08 4.58 11.53
C PHE A 92 -15.11 4.66 10.41
N GLY A 93 -15.11 5.73 9.61
CA GLY A 93 -15.96 5.85 8.43
C GLY A 93 -15.67 4.75 7.39
N ALA A 94 -14.40 4.41 7.16
CA ALA A 94 -14.03 3.30 6.29
C ALA A 94 -14.52 1.95 6.84
N ALA A 95 -14.26 1.65 8.12
CA ALA A 95 -14.72 0.41 8.75
C ALA A 95 -16.26 0.28 8.71
N ALA A 96 -17.01 1.36 8.97
CA ALA A 96 -18.47 1.40 8.85
C ALA A 96 -18.95 1.15 7.41
N ASN A 97 -18.12 1.48 6.40
CA ASN A 97 -18.39 1.19 4.99
C ASN A 97 -17.91 -0.21 4.54
N GLY A 98 -17.49 -1.08 5.47
CA GLY A 98 -17.14 -2.47 5.22
C GLY A 98 -15.68 -2.69 4.80
N PHE A 99 -14.82 -1.72 5.00
CA PHE A 99 -13.37 -1.93 4.87
C PHE A 99 -12.90 -2.91 5.95
N THR A 100 -12.12 -3.90 5.53
CA THR A 100 -11.61 -4.96 6.42
C THR A 100 -10.23 -4.64 6.99
N SER A 101 -9.67 -3.53 6.56
CA SER A 101 -8.43 -2.98 7.08
C SER A 101 -8.41 -1.46 6.92
N VAL A 102 -7.78 -0.78 7.86
CA VAL A 102 -7.59 0.68 7.85
C VAL A 102 -6.16 1.02 8.23
N MET A 103 -5.60 2.05 7.60
CA MET A 103 -4.35 2.65 8.04
C MET A 103 -4.66 3.96 8.76
N MET A 104 -4.16 4.10 9.99
CA MET A 104 -4.10 5.37 10.70
C MET A 104 -2.71 5.96 10.53
N ASP A 105 -2.60 6.98 9.70
CA ASP A 105 -1.36 7.72 9.55
C ASP A 105 -1.31 8.87 10.56
N GLY A 106 -0.81 8.56 11.75
CA GLY A 106 -0.59 9.54 12.82
C GLY A 106 0.80 10.17 12.78
N SER A 107 1.63 9.87 11.77
CA SER A 107 2.92 10.56 11.54
C SER A 107 2.69 12.02 11.14
N LEU A 108 1.52 12.31 10.62
CA LEU A 108 1.04 13.65 10.28
C LEU A 108 -0.17 14.02 11.16
N MET A 109 -0.34 15.32 11.37
CA MET A 109 -1.54 15.87 12.01
C MET A 109 -2.78 15.64 11.14
N ALA A 110 -3.97 15.90 11.67
CA ALA A 110 -5.24 15.69 10.95
C ALA A 110 -5.39 16.51 9.64
N ASP A 111 -4.53 17.50 9.41
CA ASP A 111 -4.44 18.22 8.13
C ASP A 111 -3.77 17.40 7.02
N ALA A 112 -3.20 16.24 7.36
CA ALA A 112 -2.46 15.32 6.49
C ALA A 112 -1.19 15.94 5.86
N LYS A 113 -0.60 16.95 6.51
CA LYS A 113 0.55 17.72 6.00
C LYS A 113 1.58 18.03 7.07
N THR A 114 1.15 18.42 8.26
CA THR A 114 2.04 18.82 9.33
C THR A 114 2.59 17.61 10.07
N PRO A 115 3.91 17.40 10.18
CA PRO A 115 4.48 16.32 10.97
C PRO A 115 3.97 16.37 12.42
N ALA A 116 3.56 15.23 12.94
CA ALA A 116 3.00 15.09 14.28
C ALA A 116 4.06 14.67 15.30
N SER A 117 3.74 14.82 16.59
CA SER A 117 4.58 14.25 17.64
C SER A 117 4.34 12.73 17.77
N TYR A 118 5.32 12.04 18.33
CA TYR A 118 5.21 10.61 18.64
C TYR A 118 4.00 10.30 19.52
N GLU A 119 3.77 11.11 20.56
CA GLU A 119 2.67 10.93 21.51
C GLU A 119 1.30 11.10 20.83
N TYR A 120 1.17 12.05 19.90
CA TYR A 120 -0.03 12.20 19.07
C TYR A 120 -0.26 10.96 18.22
N ASN A 121 0.79 10.49 17.53
CA ASN A 121 0.69 9.29 16.69
C ASN A 121 0.24 8.07 17.50
N VAL A 122 0.88 7.81 18.64
CA VAL A 122 0.49 6.72 19.56
C VAL A 122 -0.98 6.86 19.97
N ALA A 123 -1.42 8.06 20.36
CA ALA A 123 -2.77 8.29 20.87
C ALA A 123 -3.85 8.00 19.79
N VAL A 124 -3.72 8.59 18.61
CA VAL A 124 -4.72 8.43 17.53
C VAL A 124 -4.71 7.03 16.93
N THR A 125 -3.52 6.41 16.82
CA THR A 125 -3.42 5.04 16.31
C THR A 125 -4.00 4.04 17.29
N LYS A 126 -3.73 4.19 18.59
CA LYS A 126 -4.33 3.35 19.62
C LYS A 126 -5.85 3.45 19.64
N GLU A 127 -6.41 4.68 19.54
CA GLU A 127 -7.86 4.90 19.46
C GLU A 127 -8.47 4.10 18.29
N VAL A 128 -7.82 4.12 17.12
CA VAL A 128 -8.29 3.36 15.95
C VAL A 128 -8.20 1.85 16.21
N VAL A 129 -7.08 1.37 16.75
CA VAL A 129 -6.88 -0.05 17.06
C VAL A 129 -7.95 -0.58 18.03
N ASP A 130 -8.21 0.14 19.12
CA ASP A 130 -9.17 -0.29 20.15
C ASP A 130 -10.58 -0.50 19.55
N VAL A 131 -11.00 0.33 18.60
CA VAL A 131 -12.30 0.20 17.93
C VAL A 131 -12.28 -0.83 16.81
N ALA A 132 -11.25 -0.79 15.95
CA ALA A 132 -11.15 -1.66 14.78
C ALA A 132 -11.00 -3.15 15.17
N HIS A 133 -10.12 -3.48 16.12
CA HIS A 133 -9.93 -4.83 16.60
C HIS A 133 -11.19 -5.41 17.24
N ALA A 134 -12.00 -4.59 17.93
CA ALA A 134 -13.27 -5.04 18.52
C ALA A 134 -14.26 -5.60 17.47
N ILE A 135 -14.15 -5.17 16.21
CA ILE A 135 -14.97 -5.62 15.09
C ILE A 135 -14.18 -6.47 14.07
N GLY A 136 -12.93 -6.84 14.38
CA GLY A 136 -12.07 -7.71 13.56
C GLY A 136 -11.42 -7.05 12.36
N VAL A 137 -11.45 -5.72 12.27
CA VAL A 137 -10.76 -4.93 11.23
C VAL A 137 -9.30 -4.75 11.62
N SER A 138 -8.39 -5.07 10.70
CA SER A 138 -6.95 -4.93 10.91
C SER A 138 -6.52 -3.46 10.82
N VAL A 139 -5.47 -3.11 11.55
CA VAL A 139 -4.93 -1.74 11.57
C VAL A 139 -3.47 -1.71 11.16
N GLU A 140 -3.16 -0.84 10.20
CA GLU A 140 -1.82 -0.41 9.84
C GLU A 140 -1.54 0.95 10.50
N GLY A 141 -0.35 1.11 11.09
CA GLY A 141 0.15 2.40 11.58
C GLY A 141 1.33 2.85 10.73
N GLU A 142 1.77 4.09 10.95
CA GLU A 142 2.97 4.64 10.32
C GLU A 142 3.90 5.27 11.35
N LEU A 143 5.22 5.05 11.18
CA LEU A 143 6.23 5.64 12.03
C LEU A 143 7.40 6.18 11.20
N GLY A 144 7.71 7.45 11.36
CA GLY A 144 8.58 8.24 10.50
C GLY A 144 7.79 8.95 9.40
N CYS A 145 8.45 9.85 8.70
CA CYS A 145 7.86 10.56 7.55
C CYS A 145 8.46 10.04 6.24
N LEU A 146 7.61 9.81 5.25
CA LEU A 146 8.08 9.36 3.94
C LEU A 146 8.85 10.47 3.23
N GLY A 147 10.07 10.19 2.84
CA GLY A 147 10.93 11.10 2.10
C GLY A 147 12.15 10.40 1.53
N SER A 148 12.67 10.96 0.44
CA SER A 148 13.82 10.41 -0.26
C SER A 148 15.11 10.64 0.51
N LEU A 149 15.90 9.60 0.72
CA LEU A 149 17.27 9.71 1.29
C LEU A 149 18.22 10.47 0.36
N GLU A 150 17.97 10.48 -0.96
CA GLU A 150 18.81 11.20 -1.94
C GLU A 150 18.61 12.72 -1.80
N THR A 151 17.36 13.17 -1.73
CA THR A 151 17.03 14.60 -1.78
C THR A 151 16.68 15.19 -0.41
N GLY A 152 16.30 14.37 0.55
CA GLY A 152 15.73 14.78 1.84
C GLY A 152 14.31 15.33 1.71
N MET A 153 13.68 15.21 0.54
CA MET A 153 12.36 15.78 0.28
C MET A 153 11.26 14.74 0.48
N GLY A 154 10.20 15.16 1.16
CA GLY A 154 8.90 14.47 1.12
C GLY A 154 8.04 15.01 -0.02
N GLU A 155 7.15 14.17 -0.54
CA GLU A 155 6.21 14.50 -1.60
C GLU A 155 4.81 14.02 -1.20
N ALA A 156 3.81 14.87 -1.41
CA ALA A 156 2.42 14.51 -1.16
C ALA A 156 1.80 13.78 -2.35
N GLU A 157 0.96 12.80 -2.07
CA GLU A 157 0.14 12.09 -3.06
C GLU A 157 -1.31 12.02 -2.58
N ASP A 158 -2.27 12.26 -3.46
CA ASP A 158 -3.71 12.29 -3.14
C ASP A 158 -4.09 13.25 -1.99
N GLY A 159 -3.32 14.34 -1.82
CA GLY A 159 -3.54 15.33 -0.75
C GLY A 159 -3.09 14.87 0.64
N HIS A 160 -2.21 13.87 0.70
CA HIS A 160 -1.61 13.33 1.91
C HIS A 160 -0.09 13.25 1.75
N GLY A 161 0.64 13.67 2.77
CA GLY A 161 2.10 13.68 2.80
C GLY A 161 2.69 15.05 3.10
N PHE A 162 3.87 15.06 3.69
CA PHE A 162 4.63 16.28 3.95
C PHE A 162 5.34 16.72 2.67
N GLU A 163 5.12 17.95 2.27
CA GLU A 163 5.85 18.59 1.16
C GLU A 163 6.94 19.49 1.72
N GLY A 164 8.20 19.10 1.59
CA GLY A 164 9.33 19.88 2.06
C GLY A 164 10.54 19.05 2.42
N LYS A 165 11.53 19.70 3.04
CA LYS A 165 12.75 19.03 3.49
C LYS A 165 12.56 18.46 4.89
N LEU A 166 12.86 17.17 5.04
CA LEU A 166 12.83 16.41 6.29
C LEU A 166 14.25 16.29 6.87
N ASP A 167 14.33 16.21 8.19
CA ASP A 167 15.58 15.85 8.84
C ASP A 167 15.88 14.37 8.65
N HIS A 168 17.16 14.00 8.59
CA HIS A 168 17.59 12.62 8.35
C HIS A 168 17.02 11.62 9.37
N SER A 169 16.80 12.04 10.61
CA SER A 169 16.19 11.24 11.67
C SER A 169 14.69 10.94 11.40
N GLN A 170 14.01 11.77 10.63
CA GLN A 170 12.61 11.57 10.25
C GLN A 170 12.46 10.64 9.03
N LEU A 171 13.52 10.47 8.23
CA LEU A 171 13.55 9.64 7.02
C LEU A 171 13.77 8.15 7.30
N LEU A 172 14.12 7.78 8.52
CA LEU A 172 14.40 6.40 8.92
C LEU A 172 13.74 6.08 10.25
N THR A 173 12.86 5.08 10.24
CA THR A 173 12.21 4.58 11.47
C THR A 173 13.25 3.97 12.42
N ASP A 174 13.24 4.36 13.69
CA ASP A 174 14.09 3.77 14.72
C ASP A 174 13.53 2.45 15.24
N PRO A 175 14.33 1.35 15.34
CA PRO A 175 13.83 0.05 15.77
C PRO A 175 13.31 0.01 17.22
N ALA A 176 13.89 0.78 18.13
CA ALA A 176 13.44 0.83 19.52
C ALA A 176 12.13 1.62 19.64
N GLU A 177 12.00 2.71 18.87
CA GLU A 177 10.77 3.48 18.78
C GLU A 177 9.65 2.64 18.14
N ALA A 178 9.96 1.84 17.08
CA ALA A 178 9.02 0.90 16.48
C ALA A 178 8.51 -0.14 17.48
N ALA A 179 9.41 -0.71 18.31
CA ALA A 179 9.04 -1.66 19.35
C ALA A 179 8.13 -1.01 20.42
N ASP A 180 8.42 0.18 20.86
CA ASP A 180 7.61 0.93 21.82
C ASP A 180 6.24 1.31 21.24
N PHE A 181 6.22 1.80 19.99
CA PHE A 181 4.98 2.13 19.27
C PHE A 181 4.05 0.93 19.15
N VAL A 182 4.56 -0.20 18.66
CA VAL A 182 3.80 -1.42 18.48
C VAL A 182 3.31 -1.99 19.81
N ALA A 183 4.12 -1.95 20.87
CA ALA A 183 3.72 -2.37 22.20
C ALA A 183 2.54 -1.54 22.76
N LYS A 184 2.53 -0.22 22.49
CA LYS A 184 1.52 0.71 22.97
C LYS A 184 0.24 0.66 22.13
N THR A 185 0.37 0.58 20.81
CA THR A 185 -0.77 0.68 19.88
C THR A 185 -1.38 -0.64 19.51
N LYS A 186 -0.58 -1.72 19.45
CA LYS A 186 -0.96 -3.07 19.02
C LYS A 186 -1.40 -3.15 17.55
N VAL A 187 -0.82 -2.34 16.66
CA VAL A 187 -1.08 -2.42 15.21
C VAL A 187 -0.68 -3.77 14.64
N ASP A 188 -1.38 -4.23 13.60
CA ASP A 188 -1.11 -5.47 12.86
C ASP A 188 0.04 -5.34 11.88
N ALA A 189 0.17 -4.14 11.32
CA ALA A 189 1.19 -3.79 10.35
C ALA A 189 1.74 -2.39 10.64
N LEU A 190 3.00 -2.17 10.29
CA LEU A 190 3.69 -0.90 10.48
C LEU A 190 4.34 -0.46 9.18
N ALA A 191 3.88 0.67 8.64
CA ALA A 191 4.56 1.38 7.58
C ALA A 191 5.80 2.06 8.16
N ILE A 192 6.95 1.80 7.53
CA ILE A 192 8.25 2.25 7.99
C ILE A 192 8.91 3.19 6.99
N ALA A 193 9.50 4.26 7.49
CA ALA A 193 10.33 5.17 6.71
C ALA A 193 11.72 4.53 6.49
N ILE A 194 12.06 4.28 5.24
CA ILE A 194 13.29 3.58 4.81
C ILE A 194 13.99 4.28 3.65
N GLY A 195 13.63 5.55 3.40
CA GLY A 195 14.24 6.36 2.35
C GLY A 195 13.46 6.44 1.05
N THR A 196 12.17 6.08 1.06
CA THR A 196 11.25 6.20 -0.07
C THR A 196 10.32 7.39 0.10
N SER A 197 9.94 8.06 -1.02
CA SER A 197 8.92 9.10 -1.08
C SER A 197 7.72 8.65 -1.92
N HIS A 198 6.56 9.27 -1.71
CA HIS A 198 5.40 9.13 -2.59
C HIS A 198 5.68 9.70 -3.99
N GLY A 199 4.73 9.52 -4.92
CA GLY A 199 4.76 10.11 -6.25
C GLY A 199 5.72 9.45 -7.23
N ALA A 200 5.87 10.09 -8.40
CA ALA A 200 6.72 9.61 -9.49
C ALA A 200 8.16 10.14 -9.39
N TYR A 201 8.39 11.23 -8.68
CA TYR A 201 9.66 11.95 -8.68
C TYR A 201 10.57 11.55 -7.51
N LYS A 202 10.89 10.25 -7.40
CA LYS A 202 11.62 9.68 -6.24
C LYS A 202 13.12 9.90 -6.32
N PHE A 203 13.72 9.66 -7.49
CA PHE A 203 15.15 9.81 -7.73
C PHE A 203 15.41 10.59 -9.00
N THR A 204 16.38 11.51 -8.96
CA THR A 204 16.74 12.39 -10.08
C THR A 204 17.68 11.73 -11.09
N ARG A 205 18.27 10.60 -10.71
CA ARG A 205 19.17 9.79 -11.54
C ARG A 205 18.91 8.31 -11.29
N LYS A 206 19.25 7.47 -12.25
CA LYS A 206 19.11 6.02 -12.11
C LYS A 206 19.86 5.55 -10.85
N PRO A 207 19.16 4.90 -9.90
CA PRO A 207 19.79 4.37 -8.70
C PRO A 207 20.93 3.40 -9.03
N THR A 208 22.08 3.59 -8.39
CA THR A 208 23.23 2.69 -8.47
C THR A 208 23.64 2.32 -7.06
N GLY A 209 23.40 1.08 -6.65
CA GLY A 209 23.63 0.62 -5.29
C GLY A 209 22.36 0.65 -4.43
N GLU A 210 22.51 0.49 -3.15
CA GLU A 210 21.41 0.46 -2.19
C GLU A 210 20.77 1.85 -2.06
N VAL A 211 19.47 1.94 -2.38
CA VAL A 211 18.67 3.15 -2.18
C VAL A 211 17.75 3.03 -0.96
N LEU A 212 17.47 1.80 -0.53
CA LEU A 212 16.72 1.50 0.67
C LEU A 212 17.63 1.18 1.86
N ALA A 213 17.20 1.56 3.03
CA ALA A 213 17.89 1.19 4.26
C ALA A 213 17.58 -0.27 4.66
N ILE A 214 18.06 -1.26 3.88
CA ILE A 214 17.74 -2.69 4.07
C ILE A 214 18.15 -3.19 5.45
N SER A 215 19.31 -2.80 5.97
CA SER A 215 19.73 -3.15 7.33
C SER A 215 18.72 -2.67 8.39
N ARG A 216 18.15 -1.49 8.18
CA ARG A 216 17.13 -0.93 9.07
C ARG A 216 15.84 -1.75 9.05
N ILE A 217 15.42 -2.26 7.89
CA ILE A 217 14.27 -3.17 7.77
C ILE A 217 14.50 -4.42 8.62
N ALA A 218 15.69 -5.03 8.51
CA ALA A 218 16.04 -6.23 9.28
C ALA A 218 16.08 -5.97 10.80
N GLU A 219 16.61 -4.81 11.23
CA GLU A 219 16.65 -4.41 12.64
C GLU A 219 15.22 -4.22 13.20
N ILE A 220 14.35 -3.51 12.46
CA ILE A 220 12.96 -3.31 12.86
C ILE A 220 12.22 -4.64 12.92
N HIS A 221 12.35 -5.49 11.89
CA HIS A 221 11.70 -6.79 11.88
C HIS A 221 12.12 -7.67 13.07
N LYS A 222 13.38 -7.61 13.46
CA LYS A 222 13.88 -8.30 14.66
C LYS A 222 13.25 -7.74 15.95
N ALA A 223 13.01 -6.43 16.01
CA ALA A 223 12.42 -5.77 17.18
C ALA A 223 10.91 -6.07 17.33
N ILE A 224 10.19 -6.25 16.21
CA ILE A 224 8.73 -6.49 16.15
C ILE A 224 8.38 -7.71 15.27
N PRO A 225 8.79 -8.93 15.63
CA PRO A 225 8.83 -10.09 14.73
C PRO A 225 7.46 -10.59 14.23
N ASN A 226 6.36 -10.25 14.89
CA ASN A 226 5.01 -10.63 14.48
C ASN A 226 4.09 -9.44 14.13
N THR A 227 4.67 -8.23 14.00
CA THR A 227 4.03 -7.08 13.36
C THR A 227 4.60 -6.96 11.95
N HIS A 228 3.73 -6.91 10.95
CA HIS A 228 4.15 -6.96 9.55
C HIS A 228 4.65 -5.63 9.06
N LEU A 229 5.77 -5.61 8.35
CA LEU A 229 6.34 -4.38 7.81
C LEU A 229 5.71 -4.03 6.47
N VAL A 230 5.46 -2.74 6.26
CA VAL A 230 4.89 -2.17 5.04
C VAL A 230 5.85 -1.16 4.43
N MET A 231 6.01 -1.25 3.11
CA MET A 231 6.77 -0.28 2.31
C MET A 231 5.80 0.62 1.54
N HIS A 232 5.81 1.91 1.84
CA HIS A 232 5.20 2.97 1.06
C HIS A 232 6.19 3.56 0.05
N GLY A 233 5.69 4.33 -0.93
CA GLY A 233 6.54 4.97 -1.92
C GLY A 233 7.35 4.00 -2.79
N SER A 234 6.91 2.76 -2.98
CA SER A 234 7.70 1.67 -3.54
C SER A 234 7.50 1.42 -5.03
N SER A 235 6.76 2.26 -5.75
CA SER A 235 6.63 2.16 -7.20
C SER A 235 7.99 2.28 -7.89
N SER A 236 8.24 1.43 -8.89
CA SER A 236 9.53 1.33 -9.58
C SER A 236 9.68 2.30 -10.76
N VAL A 237 8.59 2.98 -11.13
CA VAL A 237 8.56 3.96 -12.23
C VAL A 237 9.17 3.38 -13.52
N PRO A 238 8.56 2.34 -14.13
CA PRO A 238 9.11 1.70 -15.31
C PRO A 238 9.28 2.70 -16.46
N GLN A 239 10.50 2.81 -17.00
CA GLN A 239 10.86 3.83 -17.98
C GLN A 239 10.08 3.72 -19.29
N GLU A 240 9.67 2.52 -19.66
CA GLU A 240 8.87 2.27 -20.85
C GLU A 240 7.54 3.06 -20.86
N TRP A 241 6.91 3.23 -19.69
CA TRP A 241 5.66 4.01 -19.59
C TRP A 241 5.92 5.50 -19.67
N LEU A 242 7.03 5.99 -19.09
CA LEU A 242 7.45 7.40 -19.23
C LEU A 242 7.74 7.75 -20.68
N ASP A 243 8.54 6.90 -21.35
CA ASP A 243 8.87 7.07 -22.76
C ASP A 243 7.63 7.07 -23.64
N MET A 244 6.68 6.17 -23.37
CA MET A 244 5.43 6.11 -24.10
C MET A 244 4.56 7.34 -23.86
N ILE A 245 4.41 7.80 -22.61
CA ILE A 245 3.67 9.02 -22.28
C ILE A 245 4.27 10.21 -23.02
N ASN A 246 5.59 10.38 -22.98
CA ASN A 246 6.29 11.50 -23.62
C ASN A 246 6.21 11.42 -25.14
N LYS A 247 6.35 10.22 -25.72
CA LYS A 247 6.16 9.98 -27.17
C LYS A 247 4.80 10.44 -27.68
N TYR A 248 3.75 10.27 -26.88
CA TYR A 248 2.39 10.60 -27.25
C TYR A 248 1.87 11.90 -26.59
N GLY A 249 2.75 12.90 -26.51
CA GLY A 249 2.40 14.28 -26.13
C GLY A 249 2.41 14.57 -24.64
N GLY A 250 3.05 13.72 -23.83
CA GLY A 250 3.36 14.01 -22.44
C GLY A 250 4.64 14.85 -22.30
N ALA A 251 4.91 15.29 -21.06
CA ALA A 251 6.08 16.06 -20.70
C ALA A 251 6.56 15.69 -19.28
N ILE A 252 6.62 14.41 -18.97
CA ILE A 252 7.12 13.94 -17.67
C ILE A 252 8.66 14.04 -17.70
N PRO A 253 9.29 14.72 -16.72
CA PRO A 253 10.74 14.79 -16.64
C PRO A 253 11.37 13.42 -16.35
N GLU A 254 12.66 13.32 -16.59
CA GLU A 254 13.43 12.11 -16.23
C GLU A 254 13.34 11.88 -14.73
N THR A 255 12.88 10.70 -14.35
CA THR A 255 12.74 10.28 -12.96
C THR A 255 12.80 8.78 -12.84
N TYR A 256 13.17 8.28 -11.68
CA TYR A 256 13.34 6.87 -11.39
C TYR A 256 12.64 6.49 -10.09
N GLY A 257 12.18 5.24 -10.00
CA GLY A 257 11.59 4.66 -8.80
C GLY A 257 12.52 3.69 -8.08
N VAL A 258 11.96 2.93 -7.16
CA VAL A 258 12.69 1.93 -6.38
C VAL A 258 12.97 0.70 -7.26
N PRO A 259 14.23 0.23 -7.37
CA PRO A 259 14.55 -1.01 -8.08
C PRO A 259 13.78 -2.21 -7.50
N VAL A 260 13.26 -3.07 -8.38
CA VAL A 260 12.50 -4.26 -7.96
C VAL A 260 13.34 -5.18 -7.08
N GLU A 261 14.62 -5.30 -7.37
CA GLU A 261 15.58 -6.11 -6.61
C GLU A 261 15.70 -5.65 -5.16
N GLU A 262 15.61 -4.34 -4.90
CA GLU A 262 15.64 -3.80 -3.53
C GLU A 262 14.33 -4.03 -2.80
N ILE A 263 13.19 -3.96 -3.50
CA ILE A 263 11.89 -4.35 -2.93
C ILE A 263 11.92 -5.83 -2.53
N GLN A 264 12.46 -6.68 -3.41
CA GLN A 264 12.64 -8.11 -3.12
C GLN A 264 13.54 -8.34 -1.92
N GLU A 265 14.60 -7.55 -1.74
CA GLU A 265 15.46 -7.63 -0.58
C GLU A 265 14.72 -7.18 0.69
N GLY A 266 13.89 -6.13 0.61
CA GLY A 266 12.99 -5.74 1.69
C GLY A 266 12.03 -6.87 2.10
N ILE A 267 11.46 -7.59 1.13
CA ILE A 267 10.57 -8.74 1.37
C ILE A 267 11.34 -9.87 2.09
N ARG A 268 12.58 -10.18 1.70
CA ARG A 268 13.42 -11.17 2.39
C ARG A 268 13.70 -10.77 3.84
N ASN A 269 13.71 -9.47 4.13
CA ASN A 269 14.01 -8.92 5.46
C ASN A 269 12.76 -8.56 6.29
N GLY A 270 11.55 -8.99 5.90
CA GLY A 270 10.36 -8.90 6.76
C GLY A 270 9.22 -8.03 6.24
N VAL A 271 9.39 -7.35 5.10
CA VAL A 271 8.29 -6.62 4.45
C VAL A 271 7.25 -7.60 3.91
N ARG A 272 5.95 -7.33 4.15
CA ARG A 272 4.85 -8.19 3.70
C ARG A 272 3.81 -7.47 2.84
N LYS A 273 3.71 -6.16 2.93
CA LYS A 273 2.86 -5.30 2.08
C LYS A 273 3.74 -4.29 1.37
N VAL A 274 3.53 -4.12 0.06
CA VAL A 274 4.27 -3.18 -0.78
C VAL A 274 3.27 -2.33 -1.56
N ASN A 275 3.23 -1.02 -1.29
CA ASN A 275 2.30 -0.11 -1.95
C ASN A 275 2.73 0.19 -3.38
N ILE A 276 1.83 -0.05 -4.34
CA ILE A 276 2.02 0.19 -5.77
C ILE A 276 0.87 1.04 -6.31
N ASP A 277 1.14 2.30 -6.63
CA ASP A 277 0.20 3.23 -7.25
C ASP A 277 0.75 3.82 -8.55
N THR A 278 1.85 4.54 -8.48
CA THR A 278 2.43 5.29 -9.61
C THR A 278 2.65 4.41 -10.84
N ASP A 279 3.14 3.17 -10.69
CA ASP A 279 3.37 2.24 -11.80
C ASP A 279 2.07 2.00 -12.60
N ASN A 280 0.97 1.80 -11.90
CA ASN A 280 -0.35 1.58 -12.49
C ASN A 280 -0.88 2.83 -13.17
N ARG A 281 -0.71 4.00 -12.55
CA ARG A 281 -1.11 5.29 -13.13
C ARG A 281 -0.34 5.60 -14.42
N LEU A 282 0.96 5.30 -14.45
CA LEU A 282 1.81 5.49 -15.62
C LEU A 282 1.39 4.58 -16.78
N ALA A 283 1.21 3.28 -16.53
CA ALA A 283 0.77 2.32 -17.54
C ALA A 283 -0.60 2.69 -18.12
N PHE A 284 -1.55 3.05 -17.25
CA PHE A 284 -2.88 3.48 -17.65
C PHE A 284 -2.82 4.74 -18.54
N THR A 285 -2.09 5.76 -18.10
CA THR A 285 -1.95 7.04 -18.82
C THR A 285 -1.25 6.84 -20.16
N ALA A 286 -0.20 6.01 -20.20
CA ALA A 286 0.53 5.69 -21.43
C ALA A 286 -0.40 5.09 -22.49
N ALA A 287 -1.22 4.11 -22.11
CA ALA A 287 -2.16 3.46 -22.99
C ALA A 287 -3.26 4.39 -23.52
N VAL A 288 -3.82 5.24 -22.65
CA VAL A 288 -4.84 6.24 -23.05
C VAL A 288 -4.25 7.22 -24.05
N ARG A 289 -3.04 7.74 -23.79
CA ARG A 289 -2.37 8.69 -24.71
C ARG A 289 -2.05 8.03 -26.04
N GLU A 290 -1.52 6.80 -26.04
CA GLU A 290 -1.24 6.05 -27.25
C GLU A 290 -2.50 5.84 -28.09
N ALA A 291 -3.59 5.39 -27.47
CA ALA A 291 -4.85 5.13 -28.17
C ALA A 291 -5.45 6.41 -28.78
N ALA A 292 -5.44 7.51 -28.02
CA ALA A 292 -5.93 8.81 -28.51
C ALA A 292 -5.07 9.37 -29.65
N PHE A 293 -3.76 9.18 -29.61
CA PHE A 293 -2.85 9.62 -30.66
C PHE A 293 -3.01 8.80 -31.95
N LYS A 294 -3.16 7.46 -31.82
CA LYS A 294 -3.27 6.55 -32.98
C LYS A 294 -4.62 6.68 -33.70
N ASP A 295 -5.67 7.04 -33.00
CA ASP A 295 -7.01 7.20 -33.55
C ASP A 295 -7.65 8.51 -33.03
N PRO A 296 -7.19 9.68 -33.57
CA PRO A 296 -7.59 11.00 -33.05
C PRO A 296 -9.06 11.34 -33.33
N ALA A 297 -9.73 10.63 -34.23
CA ALA A 297 -11.15 10.83 -34.52
C ALA A 297 -12.06 10.04 -33.55
N ASN A 298 -11.52 9.13 -32.78
CA ASN A 298 -12.30 8.31 -31.85
C ASN A 298 -12.71 9.12 -30.61
N PHE A 299 -13.95 8.96 -30.20
CA PHE A 299 -14.53 9.64 -29.03
C PHE A 299 -15.19 8.66 -28.04
N ASP A 300 -15.10 7.36 -28.28
CA ASP A 300 -15.65 6.34 -27.37
C ASP A 300 -14.69 6.08 -26.20
N PRO A 301 -15.07 6.37 -24.93
CA PRO A 301 -14.20 6.09 -23.76
C PRO A 301 -13.73 4.64 -23.68
N ARG A 302 -14.52 3.68 -24.14
CA ARG A 302 -14.14 2.25 -24.15
C ARG A 302 -12.93 1.97 -25.04
N HIS A 303 -12.77 2.76 -26.11
CA HIS A 303 -11.62 2.67 -27.01
C HIS A 303 -10.31 3.01 -26.29
N PHE A 304 -10.34 3.98 -25.37
CA PHE A 304 -9.17 4.41 -24.60
C PHE A 304 -8.93 3.54 -23.36
N ASN A 305 -10.01 3.15 -22.68
CA ASN A 305 -9.91 2.43 -21.41
C ASN A 305 -9.59 0.94 -21.58
N LYS A 306 -9.97 0.32 -22.69
CA LYS A 306 -9.66 -1.10 -22.95
C LYS A 306 -8.14 -1.37 -23.00
N PRO A 307 -7.32 -0.66 -23.79
CA PRO A 307 -5.87 -0.82 -23.75
C PRO A 307 -5.27 -0.39 -22.40
N ALA A 308 -5.82 0.65 -21.75
CA ALA A 308 -5.37 1.09 -20.41
C ALA A 308 -5.50 -0.03 -19.38
N ARG A 309 -6.64 -0.75 -19.38
CA ARG A 309 -6.85 -1.94 -18.55
C ARG A 309 -5.83 -3.04 -18.85
N ALA A 310 -5.52 -3.28 -20.13
CA ALA A 310 -4.56 -4.32 -20.51
C ALA A 310 -3.12 -4.00 -20.05
N TYR A 311 -2.68 -2.73 -20.19
CA TYR A 311 -1.34 -2.31 -19.78
C TYR A 311 -1.18 -2.34 -18.27
N MET A 312 -2.18 -1.83 -17.54
CA MET A 312 -2.18 -1.90 -16.08
C MET A 312 -2.20 -3.34 -15.57
N LYS A 313 -3.00 -4.23 -16.22
CA LYS A 313 -3.00 -5.65 -15.88
C LYS A 313 -1.61 -6.26 -15.99
N GLN A 314 -0.83 -5.91 -17.03
CA GLN A 314 0.54 -6.40 -17.18
C GLN A 314 1.42 -5.99 -16.01
N VAL A 315 1.33 -4.72 -15.56
CA VAL A 315 2.04 -4.26 -14.36
C VAL A 315 1.67 -5.10 -13.13
N CYS A 316 0.38 -5.37 -12.95
CA CYS A 316 -0.08 -6.18 -11.82
C CYS A 316 0.45 -7.64 -11.90
N LEU A 317 0.42 -8.27 -13.08
CA LEU A 317 0.99 -9.60 -13.31
C LEU A 317 2.46 -9.66 -12.91
N ASP A 318 3.24 -8.67 -13.37
CA ASP A 318 4.67 -8.58 -13.07
C ASP A 318 4.91 -8.44 -11.56
N ARG A 319 4.18 -7.58 -10.85
CA ARG A 319 4.32 -7.39 -9.41
C ARG A 319 3.94 -8.62 -8.61
N TYR A 320 2.86 -9.33 -8.97
CA TYR A 320 2.50 -10.59 -8.32
C TYR A 320 3.60 -11.65 -8.44
N GLN A 321 4.24 -11.74 -9.60
CA GLN A 321 5.37 -12.67 -9.83
C GLN A 321 6.63 -12.22 -9.10
N GLN A 322 7.01 -10.94 -9.25
CA GLN A 322 8.25 -10.38 -8.70
C GLN A 322 8.30 -10.40 -7.17
N PHE A 323 7.14 -10.30 -6.51
CA PHE A 323 7.04 -10.34 -5.05
C PHE A 323 6.75 -11.76 -4.52
N TRP A 324 6.81 -12.78 -5.38
CA TRP A 324 6.50 -14.19 -5.08
C TRP A 324 5.08 -14.41 -4.55
N CYS A 325 4.16 -13.48 -4.84
CA CYS A 325 2.77 -13.53 -4.41
C CYS A 325 1.96 -14.56 -5.20
N ALA A 326 2.33 -14.81 -6.45
CA ALA A 326 1.67 -15.75 -7.35
C ALA A 326 1.63 -17.19 -6.79
N GLY A 327 0.50 -17.89 -7.00
CA GLY A 327 0.28 -19.27 -6.57
C GLY A 327 -0.04 -19.42 -5.08
N ASN A 328 -0.51 -18.37 -4.40
CA ASN A 328 -0.79 -18.39 -2.99
C ASN A 328 -2.25 -18.17 -2.59
N ALA A 329 -3.12 -17.62 -3.46
CA ALA A 329 -4.52 -17.36 -3.10
C ALA A 329 -5.26 -18.66 -2.70
N SER A 330 -5.13 -19.71 -3.50
CA SER A 330 -5.77 -21.01 -3.26
C SER A 330 -5.29 -21.74 -1.99
N LYS A 331 -4.15 -21.35 -1.43
CA LYS A 331 -3.59 -21.90 -0.18
C LYS A 331 -4.15 -21.23 1.07
N ILE A 332 -4.76 -20.04 0.94
CA ILE A 332 -5.25 -19.26 2.07
C ILE A 332 -6.63 -19.75 2.48
N LYS A 333 -6.74 -20.23 3.71
CA LYS A 333 -8.04 -20.56 4.29
C LYS A 333 -8.75 -19.28 4.70
N GLN A 334 -9.70 -18.85 3.88
CA GLN A 334 -10.45 -17.62 4.11
C GLN A 334 -11.14 -17.61 5.49
N ARG A 335 -11.01 -16.49 6.20
CA ARG A 335 -11.65 -16.19 7.48
C ARG A 335 -12.16 -14.75 7.44
N ASP A 336 -13.33 -14.53 7.98
CA ASP A 336 -13.94 -13.20 8.02
C ASP A 336 -13.47 -12.36 9.23
N ILE A 337 -13.90 -11.10 9.27
CA ILE A 337 -13.61 -10.20 10.38
C ILE A 337 -14.15 -10.69 11.72
N ASN A 338 -15.26 -11.43 11.77
CA ASN A 338 -15.84 -11.92 13.04
C ASN A 338 -14.91 -12.96 13.69
N TYR A 339 -14.27 -13.81 12.88
CA TYR A 339 -13.26 -14.74 13.37
C TYR A 339 -12.08 -13.99 14.01
N TYR A 340 -11.61 -12.93 13.35
CA TYR A 340 -10.50 -12.11 13.83
C TYR A 340 -10.88 -11.27 15.07
N ALA A 341 -12.09 -10.74 15.16
CA ALA A 341 -12.58 -10.08 16.38
C ALA A 341 -12.46 -11.01 17.60
N GLY A 342 -12.75 -12.30 17.42
CA GLY A 342 -12.57 -13.30 18.46
C GLY A 342 -11.10 -13.55 18.87
N LEU A 343 -10.17 -13.48 17.93
CA LEU A 343 -8.73 -13.63 18.21
C LEU A 343 -8.17 -12.38 18.93
N TYR A 344 -8.54 -11.18 18.48
CA TYR A 344 -8.15 -9.92 19.14
C TYR A 344 -8.68 -9.86 20.58
N ALA A 345 -9.94 -10.22 20.80
CA ALA A 345 -10.54 -10.23 22.13
C ALA A 345 -9.83 -11.15 23.13
N LYS A 346 -9.16 -12.20 22.65
CA LYS A 346 -8.39 -13.14 23.46
C LYS A 346 -6.91 -12.76 23.61
N GLY A 347 -6.46 -11.71 22.89
CA GLY A 347 -5.05 -11.33 22.85
C GLY A 347 -4.16 -12.32 22.07
N GLU A 348 -4.75 -13.23 21.27
CA GLU A 348 -3.99 -14.22 20.49
C GLU A 348 -3.13 -13.56 19.38
N LEU A 349 -3.50 -12.34 18.97
CA LEU A 349 -2.78 -11.56 17.95
C LEU A 349 -1.95 -10.42 18.54
N ASP A 350 -1.82 -10.34 19.86
CA ASP A 350 -1.03 -9.30 20.50
C ASP A 350 0.42 -9.31 20.00
N PRO A 351 1.01 -8.13 19.74
CA PRO A 351 2.36 -8.05 19.21
C PRO A 351 3.40 -8.59 20.20
N LYS A 352 4.43 -9.21 19.63
CA LYS A 352 5.63 -9.60 20.35
C LYS A 352 6.71 -8.56 20.03
N THR A 353 7.19 -7.90 21.05
CA THR A 353 8.31 -6.96 20.92
C THR A 353 9.54 -7.55 21.59
N ALA A 354 10.68 -7.51 20.93
CA ALA A 354 11.95 -7.76 21.57
C ALA A 354 12.25 -6.52 22.45
N VAL A 355 11.74 -6.53 23.67
CA VAL A 355 12.20 -5.55 24.67
C VAL A 355 13.68 -5.78 24.86
N ALA A 356 14.50 -4.76 24.66
CA ALA A 356 15.90 -4.79 25.04
C ALA A 356 15.96 -5.18 26.52
N ALA A 357 16.54 -6.35 26.80
CA ALA A 357 16.79 -6.82 28.14
C ALA A 357 17.86 -5.98 28.80
#